data_ef246016d00e4f03c837940b67315c0c
#
_entry.id   ef246016d00e4f03c837940b67315c0c
#
_cell.length_a   1.000
_cell.length_b   1.000
_cell.length_c   1.000
_cell.angle_alpha   90.00
_cell.angle_beta   90.00
_cell.angle_gamma   90.00
#
_symmetry.space_group_name_H-M   'P 1'
#
loop_
_entity.id
_entity.type
_entity.pdbx_description
1 polymer ?
#
loop_
_entity_poly.entity_id
_entity_poly.type
_entity_poly.pdbx_seq_one_letter_code
_entity_poly.pdbx_strand_id
1 'polypeptide(L)'
;MRLDAELLSYLADTRQVTVRRDLPLSTLTTLRIGGAADLVLSPCDGGAMLRLLDLLSLSDHPFRVLGAGSNLLASDGGYAGAIVLTGRLDRISVSGSTLRVGAGVSLSRAANAAREAGLGGLEALYGIPGSIGGALAMNAGAFGCEISSLLSVATLYDSETRRVFVAAPDELGFAYRTSEILASRLVLISAILRLTPRDREEIACRMRKTLEMRERSQPLGYPSAGCVFKKCPDGRSAGELIEALGMKGKRRGDAMISERHANFIVNLGGASATDVLSLAEEARRAVYDAYGVLLEYELELLGDFL
;
A
#
# COMPACT_ATOMS: atom_id res chain seq x y z
N MET A 1 6.95 3.78 27.76
CA MET A 1 7.83 3.81 26.55
C MET A 1 8.92 4.85 26.75
N ARG A 2 10.20 4.48 26.73
CA ARG A 2 11.31 5.45 26.83
C ARG A 2 11.91 5.59 25.43
N LEU A 3 11.66 6.72 24.77
CA LEU A 3 12.39 7.12 23.57
C LEU A 3 13.79 7.61 23.99
N ASP A 4 14.79 7.33 23.15
CA ASP A 4 16.13 7.85 23.33
C ASP A 4 16.14 9.38 23.34
N ALA A 5 17.05 10.01 24.10
CA ALA A 5 17.14 11.46 24.23
C ALA A 5 17.39 12.15 22.89
N GLU A 6 18.17 11.54 21.99
CA GLU A 6 18.46 12.07 20.68
C GLU A 6 17.22 12.05 19.78
N LEU A 7 16.48 10.94 19.79
CA LEU A 7 15.20 10.82 19.07
C LEU A 7 14.18 11.84 19.61
N LEU A 8 14.06 11.99 20.94
CA LEU A 8 13.18 12.98 21.54
C LEU A 8 13.53 14.41 21.13
N SER A 9 14.82 14.75 21.12
CA SER A 9 15.30 16.06 20.68
C SER A 9 14.97 16.31 19.21
N TYR A 10 15.15 15.31 18.35
CA TYR A 10 14.81 15.42 16.93
C TYR A 10 13.31 15.57 16.70
N LEU A 11 12.49 14.80 17.41
CA LEU A 11 11.03 14.90 17.32
C LEU A 11 10.47 16.22 17.85
N ALA A 12 11.22 16.95 18.68
CA ALA A 12 10.84 18.28 19.15
C ALA A 12 11.00 19.37 18.07
N ASP A 13 11.84 19.16 17.04
CA ASP A 13 11.97 20.08 15.91
C ASP A 13 10.83 19.88 14.89
N THR A 14 9.76 20.63 15.08
CA THR A 14 8.56 20.57 14.23
C THR A 14 8.79 20.97 12.78
N ARG A 15 9.94 21.57 12.44
CA ARG A 15 10.32 21.87 11.05
C ARG A 15 10.78 20.62 10.32
N GLN A 16 11.31 19.65 11.05
CA GLN A 16 11.82 18.40 10.49
C GLN A 16 10.77 17.31 10.45
N VAL A 17 10.01 17.14 11.53
CA VAL A 17 9.03 16.07 11.68
C VAL A 17 7.76 16.60 12.35
N THR A 18 6.62 16.37 11.73
CA THR A 18 5.32 16.55 12.40
C THR A 18 5.02 15.31 13.22
N VAL A 19 4.79 15.47 14.51
CA VAL A 19 4.49 14.40 15.47
C VAL A 19 3.04 14.48 15.88
N ARG A 20 2.32 13.37 15.78
CA ARG A 20 0.96 13.19 16.35
C ARG A 20 0.98 12.00 17.27
N ARG A 21 0.31 12.10 18.43
CA ARG A 21 0.16 11.02 19.40
C ARG A 21 -1.23 10.49 19.38
N ASP A 22 -1.38 9.22 19.70
CA ASP A 22 -2.66 8.54 19.87
C ASP A 22 -3.63 8.77 18.68
N LEU A 23 -3.05 8.79 17.45
CA LEU A 23 -3.83 9.05 16.25
C LEU A 23 -4.50 7.75 15.79
N PRO A 24 -5.84 7.74 15.60
CA PRO A 24 -6.54 6.57 15.06
C PRO A 24 -6.03 6.19 13.66
N LEU A 25 -5.59 4.95 13.49
CA LEU A 25 -5.14 4.39 12.20
C LEU A 25 -6.25 4.37 11.16
N SER A 26 -7.52 4.36 11.60
CA SER A 26 -8.68 4.54 10.71
C SER A 26 -8.63 5.82 9.88
N THR A 27 -7.91 6.85 10.32
CA THR A 27 -7.68 8.10 9.56
C THR A 27 -6.58 7.98 8.51
N LEU A 28 -5.77 6.90 8.57
CA LEU A 28 -4.61 6.65 7.73
C LEU A 28 -4.80 5.46 6.77
N THR A 29 -5.93 4.74 6.87
CA THR A 29 -6.24 3.59 6.03
C THR A 29 -7.42 3.87 5.12
N THR A 30 -7.41 3.29 3.91
CA THR A 30 -8.56 3.41 2.98
C THR A 30 -9.77 2.60 3.43
N LEU A 31 -9.56 1.57 4.26
CA LEU A 31 -10.63 0.79 4.88
C LEU A 31 -11.33 1.56 6.03
N ARG A 32 -10.67 2.63 6.53
CA ARG A 32 -11.14 3.47 7.65
C ARG A 32 -11.37 2.67 8.94
N ILE A 33 -10.51 1.70 9.21
CA ILE A 33 -10.52 0.86 10.40
C ILE A 33 -9.15 0.94 11.06
N GLY A 34 -9.12 0.80 12.39
CA GLY A 34 -7.92 0.72 13.21
C GLY A 34 -7.92 1.67 14.40
N GLY A 35 -7.52 1.15 15.55
CA GLY A 35 -7.29 1.90 16.78
C GLY A 35 -6.11 2.86 16.70
N ALA A 36 -5.71 3.43 17.83
CA ALA A 36 -4.68 4.45 17.88
C ALA A 36 -3.27 3.86 17.67
N ALA A 37 -2.40 4.61 16.97
CA ALA A 37 -0.96 4.39 17.04
C ALA A 37 -0.36 5.34 18.09
N ASP A 38 0.62 4.85 18.87
CA ASP A 38 1.28 5.66 19.91
C ASP A 38 1.89 6.94 19.33
N LEU A 39 2.55 6.79 18.18
CA LEU A 39 3.17 7.89 17.46
C LEU A 39 2.88 7.80 15.96
N VAL A 40 2.54 8.93 15.35
CA VAL A 40 2.51 9.08 13.88
C VAL A 40 3.47 10.22 13.51
N LEU A 41 4.48 9.88 12.73
CA LEU A 41 5.61 10.73 12.37
C LEU A 41 5.57 11.05 10.88
N SER A 42 5.53 12.35 10.55
CA SER A 42 5.51 12.82 9.17
C SER A 42 6.75 13.68 8.92
N PRO A 43 7.87 13.10 8.43
CA PRO A 43 9.07 13.83 8.08
C PRO A 43 8.81 14.79 6.92
N CYS A 44 9.42 15.99 6.94
CA CYS A 44 9.12 17.07 6.00
C CYS A 44 9.67 16.81 4.58
N ASP A 45 10.73 16.02 4.45
CA ASP A 45 11.37 15.67 3.18
C ASP A 45 12.21 14.38 3.31
N GLY A 46 12.98 14.06 2.24
CA GLY A 46 13.82 12.85 2.20
C GLY A 46 14.97 12.87 3.20
N GLY A 47 15.56 14.04 3.48
CA GLY A 47 16.64 14.18 4.47
C GLY A 47 16.12 13.95 5.89
N ALA A 48 14.98 14.56 6.23
CA ALA A 48 14.28 14.34 7.49
C ALA A 48 13.84 12.88 7.65
N MET A 49 13.37 12.24 6.56
CA MET A 49 13.00 10.82 6.56
C MET A 49 14.20 9.94 6.90
N LEU A 50 15.34 10.12 6.23
CA LEU A 50 16.53 9.31 6.46
C LEU A 50 17.05 9.47 7.88
N ARG A 51 17.10 10.71 8.39
CA ARG A 51 17.51 10.97 9.77
C ARG A 51 16.57 10.33 10.79
N LEU A 52 15.26 10.43 10.56
CA LEU A 52 14.24 9.80 11.41
C LEU A 52 14.38 8.26 11.43
N LEU A 53 14.55 7.66 10.26
CA LEU A 53 14.73 6.20 10.14
C LEU A 53 16.01 5.74 10.84
N ASP A 54 17.10 6.49 10.72
CA ASP A 54 18.36 6.18 11.41
C ASP A 54 18.19 6.20 12.94
N LEU A 55 17.54 7.22 13.48
CA LEU A 55 17.26 7.34 14.92
C LEU A 55 16.31 6.24 15.42
N LEU A 56 15.25 5.93 14.66
CA LEU A 56 14.33 4.85 15.00
C LEU A 56 15.02 3.47 14.93
N SER A 57 15.92 3.26 13.98
CA SER A 57 16.66 2.00 13.84
C SER A 57 17.71 1.81 14.96
N LEU A 58 18.19 2.88 15.57
CA LEU A 58 19.08 2.85 16.75
C LEU A 58 18.31 2.59 18.05
N SER A 59 17.02 2.89 18.06
CA SER A 59 16.17 2.69 19.22
C SER A 59 15.51 1.31 19.15
N ASP A 60 15.23 0.68 20.30
CA ASP A 60 14.42 -0.54 20.37
C ASP A 60 12.92 -0.27 20.17
N HIS A 61 12.58 0.90 19.62
CA HIS A 61 11.21 1.31 19.45
C HIS A 61 10.61 0.73 18.15
N PRO A 62 9.56 -0.08 18.20
CA PRO A 62 8.97 -0.64 17.01
C PRO A 62 8.40 0.46 16.11
N PHE A 63 8.69 0.38 14.82
CA PHE A 63 8.11 1.28 13.85
C PHE A 63 7.68 0.57 12.57
N ARG A 64 6.74 1.17 11.86
CA ARG A 64 6.30 0.77 10.52
C ARG A 64 6.25 1.98 9.60
N VAL A 65 6.71 1.81 8.37
CA VAL A 65 6.58 2.84 7.34
C VAL A 65 5.30 2.62 6.57
N LEU A 66 4.50 3.67 6.45
CA LEU A 66 3.18 3.61 5.82
C LEU A 66 3.11 4.59 4.64
N GLY A 67 2.66 4.09 3.50
CA GLY A 67 2.28 4.90 2.34
C GLY A 67 0.84 5.41 2.48
N ALA A 68 -0.02 5.05 1.53
CA ALA A 68 -1.43 5.47 1.51
C ALA A 68 -2.37 4.58 2.35
N GLY A 69 -1.89 3.54 3.02
CA GLY A 69 -2.71 2.63 3.83
C GLY A 69 -3.81 1.91 3.05
N SER A 70 -3.58 1.62 1.77
CA SER A 70 -4.61 1.11 0.86
C SER A 70 -4.66 -0.42 0.75
N ASN A 71 -3.71 -1.12 1.36
CA ASN A 71 -3.68 -2.59 1.45
C ASN A 71 -3.48 -3.04 2.90
N LEU A 72 -4.13 -2.37 3.85
CA LEU A 72 -3.86 -2.53 5.27
C LEU A 72 -5.15 -2.70 6.06
N LEU A 73 -5.19 -3.71 6.93
CA LEU A 73 -6.13 -3.83 8.03
C LEU A 73 -5.37 -3.55 9.33
N ALA A 74 -5.69 -2.45 9.98
CA ALA A 74 -5.12 -2.10 11.27
C ALA A 74 -6.02 -2.62 12.40
N SER A 75 -5.40 -3.21 13.42
CA SER A 75 -6.07 -3.78 14.59
C SER A 75 -6.95 -2.76 15.32
N ASP A 76 -8.05 -3.22 15.90
CA ASP A 76 -8.91 -2.40 16.77
C ASP A 76 -8.15 -1.90 18.01
N GLY A 77 -7.17 -2.68 18.51
CA GLY A 77 -6.26 -2.30 19.58
C GLY A 77 -5.21 -1.25 19.19
N GLY A 78 -5.08 -0.96 17.89
CA GLY A 78 -4.10 0.01 17.38
C GLY A 78 -2.70 -0.58 17.18
N TYR A 79 -1.68 0.27 17.33
CA TYR A 79 -0.27 -0.11 17.14
C TYR A 79 0.61 0.50 18.23
N ALA A 80 1.21 -0.37 19.04
CA ALA A 80 2.14 0.03 20.12
C ALA A 80 3.54 0.35 19.52
N GLY A 81 3.66 1.50 18.86
CA GLY A 81 4.87 1.93 18.18
C GLY A 81 4.69 3.17 17.34
N ALA A 82 5.68 3.45 16.47
CA ALA A 82 5.68 4.60 15.59
C ALA A 82 5.25 4.22 14.16
N ILE A 83 4.33 4.97 13.60
CA ILE A 83 4.00 4.95 12.17
C ILE A 83 4.73 6.11 11.48
N VAL A 84 5.57 5.80 10.51
CA VAL A 84 6.31 6.80 9.72
C VAL A 84 5.63 6.95 8.37
N LEU A 85 5.10 8.15 8.08
CA LEU A 85 4.38 8.43 6.85
C LEU A 85 5.31 8.89 5.73
N THR A 86 5.18 8.30 4.54
CA THR A 86 5.94 8.70 3.34
C THR A 86 5.32 9.86 2.58
N GLY A 87 4.13 10.34 2.96
CA GLY A 87 3.30 11.24 2.16
C GLY A 87 3.99 12.52 1.70
N ARG A 88 5.01 13.03 2.41
CA ARG A 88 5.80 14.21 2.01
C ARG A 88 7.01 13.89 1.12
N LEU A 89 7.28 12.62 0.85
CA LEU A 89 8.22 12.21 -0.20
C LEU A 89 7.51 12.28 -1.57
N ASP A 90 7.00 13.44 -1.94
CA ASP A 90 6.02 13.62 -3.00
C ASP A 90 6.57 14.34 -4.24
N ARG A 91 7.88 14.44 -4.37
CA ARG A 91 8.55 15.05 -5.52
C ARG A 91 8.43 14.19 -6.75
N ILE A 92 8.15 14.85 -7.89
CA ILE A 92 8.12 14.24 -9.22
C ILE A 92 9.00 15.09 -10.13
N SER A 93 9.83 14.43 -10.95
CA SER A 93 10.57 15.09 -12.03
C SER A 93 10.68 14.18 -13.24
N VAL A 94 10.63 14.78 -14.43
CA VAL A 94 10.73 14.09 -15.72
C VAL A 94 12.05 14.45 -16.36
N SER A 95 12.74 13.44 -16.94
CA SER A 95 13.95 13.65 -17.72
C SER A 95 13.98 12.62 -18.87
N GLY A 96 13.84 13.11 -20.11
CA GLY A 96 13.69 12.24 -21.29
C GLY A 96 12.52 11.27 -21.12
N SER A 97 12.78 9.98 -21.18
CA SER A 97 11.78 8.89 -20.97
C SER A 97 11.73 8.36 -19.54
N THR A 98 12.31 9.09 -18.58
CA THR A 98 12.31 8.66 -17.17
C THR A 98 11.48 9.58 -16.31
N LEU A 99 10.78 8.98 -15.34
CA LEU A 99 10.03 9.65 -14.29
C LEU A 99 10.68 9.32 -12.95
N ARG A 100 11.29 10.29 -12.29
CA ARG A 100 11.77 10.16 -10.92
C ARG A 100 10.64 10.54 -9.96
N VAL A 101 10.36 9.66 -9.01
CA VAL A 101 9.23 9.81 -8.07
C VAL A 101 9.66 9.47 -6.65
N GLY A 102 9.21 10.26 -5.68
CA GLY A 102 9.34 9.94 -4.27
C GLY A 102 8.36 8.83 -3.85
N ALA A 103 8.69 8.13 -2.77
CA ALA A 103 7.89 7.01 -2.28
C ALA A 103 6.44 7.39 -1.90
N GLY A 104 6.20 8.64 -1.50
CA GLY A 104 4.87 9.16 -1.12
C GLY A 104 4.00 9.62 -2.29
N VAL A 105 4.55 9.70 -3.51
CA VAL A 105 3.77 10.07 -4.70
C VAL A 105 2.67 9.04 -4.93
N SER A 106 1.42 9.50 -5.10
CA SER A 106 0.34 8.57 -5.46
C SER A 106 0.47 8.07 -6.90
N LEU A 107 0.04 6.83 -7.16
CA LEU A 107 0.05 6.25 -8.51
C LEU A 107 -0.68 7.13 -9.52
N SER A 108 -1.81 7.72 -9.12
CA SER A 108 -2.57 8.63 -9.99
C SER A 108 -1.82 9.93 -10.30
N ARG A 109 -1.08 10.51 -9.34
CA ARG A 109 -0.22 11.68 -9.60
C ARG A 109 0.94 11.33 -10.54
N ALA A 110 1.57 10.18 -10.34
CA ALA A 110 2.65 9.70 -11.21
C ALA A 110 2.14 9.49 -12.66
N ALA A 111 0.99 8.83 -12.82
CA ALA A 111 0.38 8.59 -14.13
C ALA A 111 -0.02 9.90 -14.83
N ASN A 112 -0.59 10.88 -14.10
CA ASN A 112 -0.91 12.19 -14.65
C ASN A 112 0.35 12.95 -15.10
N ALA A 113 1.41 12.97 -14.27
CA ALA A 113 2.68 13.61 -14.65
C ALA A 113 3.32 12.95 -15.88
N ALA A 114 3.26 11.62 -15.96
CA ALA A 114 3.72 10.89 -17.16
C ALA A 114 2.91 11.27 -18.40
N ARG A 115 1.58 11.31 -18.31
CA ARG A 115 0.72 11.74 -19.41
C ARG A 115 1.06 13.16 -19.88
N GLU A 116 1.21 14.11 -18.96
CA GLU A 116 1.56 15.50 -19.28
C GLU A 116 2.92 15.61 -20.00
N ALA A 117 3.82 14.68 -19.71
CA ALA A 117 5.11 14.57 -20.39
C ALA A 117 5.05 13.76 -21.71
N GLY A 118 3.90 13.20 -22.10
CA GLY A 118 3.78 12.32 -23.26
C GLY A 118 4.49 10.98 -23.07
N LEU A 119 4.47 10.43 -21.85
CA LEU A 119 5.10 9.18 -21.47
C LEU A 119 4.05 8.16 -21.02
N GLY A 120 3.91 7.07 -21.76
CA GLY A 120 3.04 5.93 -21.46
C GLY A 120 3.74 4.85 -20.64
N GLY A 121 2.95 3.99 -19.98
CA GLY A 121 3.37 2.85 -19.19
C GLY A 121 2.61 2.72 -17.86
N LEU A 122 2.13 3.82 -17.30
CA LEU A 122 1.41 3.82 -16.01
C LEU A 122 -0.13 3.73 -16.14
N GLU A 123 -0.68 3.64 -17.35
CA GLU A 123 -2.12 3.71 -17.61
C GLU A 123 -2.91 2.60 -16.93
N ALA A 124 -2.35 1.37 -16.93
CA ALA A 124 -2.98 0.21 -16.30
C ALA A 124 -3.03 0.31 -14.76
N LEU A 125 -2.12 1.07 -14.16
CA LEU A 125 -2.04 1.30 -12.71
C LEU A 125 -2.86 2.53 -12.26
N TYR A 126 -3.42 3.30 -13.21
CA TYR A 126 -4.24 4.47 -12.90
C TYR A 126 -5.51 4.08 -12.15
N GLY A 127 -5.82 4.84 -11.10
CA GLY A 127 -6.97 4.56 -10.24
C GLY A 127 -6.75 3.48 -9.16
N ILE A 128 -5.56 2.84 -9.09
CA ILE A 128 -5.20 2.06 -7.91
C ILE A 128 -4.94 3.04 -6.76
N PRO A 129 -5.68 2.95 -5.64
CA PRO A 129 -5.33 3.71 -4.44
C PRO A 129 -3.98 3.25 -3.91
N GLY A 130 -3.03 4.15 -3.75
CA GLY A 130 -1.72 3.78 -3.25
C GLY A 130 -0.64 4.79 -3.60
N SER A 131 0.50 4.70 -2.89
CA SER A 131 1.73 5.44 -3.18
C SER A 131 2.70 4.57 -3.97
N ILE A 132 3.67 5.20 -4.63
CA ILE A 132 4.76 4.51 -5.34
C ILE A 132 5.50 3.56 -4.39
N GLY A 133 5.74 3.97 -3.12
CA GLY A 133 6.39 3.12 -2.13
C GLY A 133 5.61 1.84 -1.85
N GLY A 134 4.31 1.97 -1.54
CA GLY A 134 3.44 0.81 -1.31
C GLY A 134 3.25 -0.05 -2.57
N ALA A 135 3.16 0.60 -3.74
CA ALA A 135 3.02 -0.10 -5.01
C ALA A 135 4.25 -0.95 -5.35
N LEU A 136 5.47 -0.44 -5.15
CA LEU A 136 6.70 -1.20 -5.35
C LEU A 136 6.87 -2.29 -4.29
N ALA A 137 6.56 -2.01 -3.03
CA ALA A 137 6.61 -3.03 -1.97
C ALA A 137 5.72 -4.25 -2.30
N MET A 138 4.50 -3.99 -2.76
CA MET A 138 3.53 -5.04 -3.12
C MET A 138 3.65 -5.54 -4.57
N ASN A 139 4.59 -5.04 -5.36
CA ASN A 139 4.60 -5.24 -6.80
C ASN A 139 3.20 -5.07 -7.41
N ALA A 140 2.60 -3.90 -7.15
CA ALA A 140 1.22 -3.64 -7.57
C ALA A 140 1.04 -3.80 -9.07
N GLY A 141 0.00 -4.48 -9.47
CA GLY A 141 -0.28 -4.73 -10.88
C GLY A 141 -1.77 -4.84 -11.16
N ALA A 142 -2.14 -4.47 -12.37
CA ALA A 142 -3.48 -4.60 -12.91
C ALA A 142 -3.42 -4.65 -14.45
N PHE A 143 -4.41 -5.32 -15.05
CA PHE A 143 -4.58 -5.39 -16.51
C PHE A 143 -3.30 -5.79 -17.27
N GLY A 144 -2.54 -6.75 -16.71
CA GLY A 144 -1.33 -7.29 -17.33
C GLY A 144 -0.07 -6.43 -17.18
N CYS A 145 -0.10 -5.34 -16.40
CA CYS A 145 1.05 -4.52 -16.08
C CYS A 145 1.37 -4.59 -14.59
N GLU A 146 2.62 -4.81 -14.23
CA GLU A 146 3.15 -4.70 -12.88
C GLU A 146 4.10 -3.51 -12.79
N ILE A 147 4.13 -2.83 -11.64
CA ILE A 147 4.97 -1.62 -11.46
C ILE A 147 6.46 -1.95 -11.55
N SER A 148 6.89 -3.14 -11.17
CA SER A 148 8.28 -3.61 -11.29
C SER A 148 8.78 -3.57 -12.73
N SER A 149 7.92 -3.85 -13.73
CA SER A 149 8.28 -3.80 -15.14
C SER A 149 8.65 -2.41 -15.66
N LEU A 150 8.26 -1.37 -14.92
CA LEU A 150 8.55 0.02 -15.21
C LEU A 150 9.75 0.55 -14.39
N LEU A 151 10.16 -0.15 -13.34
CA LEU A 151 11.22 0.28 -12.47
C LEU A 151 12.56 0.21 -13.20
N SER A 152 13.32 1.29 -13.15
CA SER A 152 14.72 1.32 -13.61
C SER A 152 15.67 1.21 -12.41
N VAL A 153 15.38 1.98 -11.35
CA VAL A 153 16.23 2.06 -10.16
C VAL A 153 15.38 2.46 -8.97
N ALA A 154 15.63 1.84 -7.83
CA ALA A 154 15.09 2.20 -6.51
C ALA A 154 16.19 2.76 -5.61
N THR A 155 15.92 3.86 -4.90
CA THR A 155 16.75 4.35 -3.79
C THR A 155 16.09 3.90 -2.50
N LEU A 156 16.81 3.12 -1.70
CA LEU A 156 16.33 2.43 -0.52
C LEU A 156 17.16 2.81 0.70
N TYR A 157 16.53 2.78 1.86
CA TYR A 157 17.18 2.76 3.16
C TYR A 157 16.99 1.38 3.78
N ASP A 158 18.09 0.77 4.21
CA ASP A 158 18.06 -0.48 4.98
C ASP A 158 18.16 -0.12 6.47
N SER A 159 17.12 -0.46 7.23
CA SER A 159 17.06 -0.14 8.66
C SER A 159 17.90 -1.07 9.53
N GLU A 160 18.37 -2.20 9.02
CA GLU A 160 19.29 -3.10 9.72
C GLU A 160 20.73 -2.61 9.61
N THR A 161 21.20 -2.34 8.39
CA THR A 161 22.56 -1.83 8.15
C THR A 161 22.67 -0.31 8.28
N ARG A 162 21.52 0.40 8.34
CA ARG A 162 21.37 1.86 8.40
C ARG A 162 22.07 2.57 7.24
N ARG A 163 21.96 1.98 6.04
CA ARG A 163 22.58 2.49 4.82
C ARG A 163 21.55 2.85 3.77
N VAL A 164 21.86 3.91 3.06
CA VAL A 164 21.15 4.22 1.80
C VAL A 164 21.91 3.56 0.66
N PHE A 165 21.18 2.89 -0.21
CA PHE A 165 21.75 2.26 -1.40
C PHE A 165 20.78 2.36 -2.58
N VAL A 166 21.28 2.02 -3.74
CA VAL A 166 20.52 2.00 -4.99
C VAL A 166 20.47 0.57 -5.48
N ALA A 167 19.28 0.10 -5.86
CA ALA A 167 19.07 -1.25 -6.35
C ALA A 167 18.38 -1.24 -7.72
N ALA A 168 18.76 -2.17 -8.58
CA ALA A 168 18.07 -2.51 -9.80
C ALA A 168 16.88 -3.46 -9.53
N PRO A 169 15.91 -3.60 -10.44
CA PRO A 169 14.73 -4.44 -10.23
C PRO A 169 15.05 -5.91 -9.91
N ASP A 170 16.07 -6.48 -10.51
CA ASP A 170 16.53 -7.86 -10.33
C ASP A 170 17.11 -8.13 -8.93
N GLU A 171 17.55 -7.10 -8.22
CA GLU A 171 18.05 -7.17 -6.85
C GLU A 171 16.93 -7.13 -5.79
N LEU A 172 15.67 -6.89 -6.21
CA LEU A 172 14.53 -6.66 -5.31
C LEU A 172 13.52 -7.80 -5.25
N GLY A 173 13.85 -8.96 -5.83
CA GLY A 173 13.06 -10.18 -5.70
C GLY A 173 11.57 -10.04 -6.03
N PHE A 174 11.23 -9.20 -7.02
CA PHE A 174 9.83 -8.98 -7.40
C PHE A 174 9.14 -10.27 -7.85
N ALA A 175 8.03 -10.59 -7.23
CA ALA A 175 7.13 -11.66 -7.63
C ALA A 175 5.67 -11.18 -7.49
N TYR A 176 4.71 -12.07 -7.77
CA TYR A 176 3.30 -11.75 -7.66
C TYR A 176 2.93 -11.29 -6.24
N ARG A 177 2.56 -10.02 -6.10
CA ARG A 177 2.18 -9.37 -4.84
C ARG A 177 3.25 -9.44 -3.73
N THR A 178 4.52 -9.40 -4.10
CA THR A 178 5.62 -9.36 -3.12
C THR A 178 6.88 -8.76 -3.72
N SER A 179 7.77 -8.31 -2.85
CA SER A 179 9.16 -7.90 -3.13
C SER A 179 9.98 -7.94 -1.84
N GLU A 180 11.30 -7.84 -1.96
CA GLU A 180 12.21 -7.67 -0.81
C GLU A 180 11.90 -6.40 0.01
N ILE A 181 11.32 -5.36 -0.61
CA ILE A 181 10.90 -4.14 0.10
C ILE A 181 9.81 -4.45 1.12
N LEU A 182 8.88 -5.37 0.81
CA LEU A 182 7.82 -5.79 1.71
C LEU A 182 8.32 -6.81 2.75
N ALA A 183 9.13 -7.77 2.30
CA ALA A 183 9.56 -8.91 3.11
C ALA A 183 10.68 -8.58 4.10
N SER A 184 11.44 -7.51 3.86
CA SER A 184 12.60 -7.14 4.64
C SER A 184 12.43 -5.80 5.39
N ARG A 185 13.53 -5.29 5.93
CA ARG A 185 13.59 -3.99 6.62
C ARG A 185 13.93 -2.82 5.69
N LEU A 186 13.66 -2.98 4.39
CA LEU A 186 13.92 -1.95 3.38
C LEU A 186 12.81 -0.91 3.34
N VAL A 187 13.21 0.35 3.22
CA VAL A 187 12.29 1.49 3.06
C VAL A 187 12.57 2.19 1.75
N LEU A 188 11.60 2.25 0.85
CA LEU A 188 11.73 3.01 -0.38
C LEU A 188 11.72 4.51 -0.09
N ILE A 189 12.72 5.22 -0.60
CA ILE A 189 12.82 6.70 -0.53
C ILE A 189 12.36 7.30 -1.86
N SER A 190 12.86 6.79 -2.98
CA SER A 190 12.47 7.23 -4.33
C SER A 190 12.71 6.15 -5.36
N ALA A 191 12.07 6.28 -6.51
CA ALA A 191 12.25 5.39 -7.66
C ALA A 191 12.44 6.19 -8.95
N ILE A 192 13.10 5.58 -9.93
CA ILE A 192 13.15 6.03 -11.32
C ILE A 192 12.38 5.00 -12.14
N LEU A 193 11.31 5.44 -12.77
CA LEU A 193 10.52 4.63 -13.69
C LEU A 193 10.94 4.95 -15.13
N ARG A 194 11.11 3.92 -15.95
CA ARG A 194 11.36 4.04 -17.40
C ARG A 194 10.03 3.89 -18.12
N LEU A 195 9.66 4.91 -18.86
CA LEU A 195 8.41 5.01 -19.58
C LEU A 195 8.67 5.14 -21.09
N THR A 196 7.63 4.98 -21.88
CA THR A 196 7.74 5.01 -23.35
C THR A 196 7.07 6.27 -23.92
N PRO A 197 7.73 7.04 -24.80
CA PRO A 197 7.08 8.15 -25.49
C PRO A 197 5.79 7.70 -26.20
N ARG A 198 4.71 8.44 -25.98
CA ARG A 198 3.38 8.15 -26.52
C ARG A 198 2.56 9.41 -26.61
N ASP A 199 1.61 9.43 -27.54
CA ASP A 199 0.64 10.52 -27.65
C ASP A 199 -0.19 10.71 -26.38
N ARG A 200 -0.37 11.97 -25.95
CA ARG A 200 -1.04 12.32 -24.70
C ARG A 200 -2.52 11.92 -24.69
N GLU A 201 -3.21 12.05 -25.83
CA GLU A 201 -4.61 11.69 -25.96
C GLU A 201 -4.78 10.16 -25.94
N GLU A 202 -3.84 9.41 -26.53
CA GLU A 202 -3.82 7.96 -26.43
C GLU A 202 -3.66 7.52 -24.97
N ILE A 203 -2.71 8.12 -24.23
CA ILE A 203 -2.52 7.85 -22.79
C ILE A 203 -3.81 8.17 -22.02
N ALA A 204 -4.40 9.36 -22.25
CA ALA A 204 -5.64 9.77 -21.58
C ALA A 204 -6.80 8.83 -21.88
N CYS A 205 -6.92 8.35 -23.12
CA CYS A 205 -7.93 7.37 -23.51
C CYS A 205 -7.76 6.03 -22.76
N ARG A 206 -6.51 5.53 -22.66
CA ARG A 206 -6.20 4.30 -21.92
C ARG A 206 -6.49 4.46 -20.43
N MET A 207 -6.12 5.58 -19.82
CA MET A 207 -6.41 5.89 -18.40
C MET A 207 -7.92 5.91 -18.14
N ARG A 208 -8.72 6.55 -18.99
CA ARG A 208 -10.20 6.54 -18.88
C ARG A 208 -10.76 5.13 -18.93
N LYS A 209 -10.34 4.32 -19.93
CA LYS A 209 -10.77 2.92 -20.04
C LYS A 209 -10.41 2.10 -18.80
N THR A 210 -9.21 2.29 -18.26
CA THR A 210 -8.79 1.63 -17.01
C THR A 210 -9.72 2.01 -15.86
N LEU A 211 -10.04 3.30 -15.71
CA LEU A 211 -10.92 3.78 -14.64
C LEU A 211 -12.34 3.21 -14.79
N GLU A 212 -12.92 3.25 -16.00
CA GLU A 212 -14.23 2.67 -16.30
C GLU A 212 -14.30 1.17 -15.98
N MET A 213 -13.25 0.41 -16.32
CA MET A 213 -13.20 -1.02 -15.97
C MET A 213 -13.19 -1.23 -14.45
N ARG A 214 -12.47 -0.38 -13.70
CA ARG A 214 -12.47 -0.43 -12.22
C ARG A 214 -13.84 -0.07 -11.65
N GLU A 215 -14.45 1.00 -12.12
CA GLU A 215 -15.79 1.44 -11.67
C GLU A 215 -16.86 0.36 -11.90
N ARG A 216 -16.74 -0.40 -13.00
CA ARG A 216 -17.66 -1.51 -13.28
C ARG A 216 -17.44 -2.74 -12.40
N SER A 217 -16.19 -3.04 -12.02
CA SER A 217 -15.83 -4.30 -11.34
C SER A 217 -15.57 -4.15 -9.84
N GLN A 218 -15.27 -2.96 -9.33
CA GLN A 218 -14.83 -2.75 -7.95
C GLN A 218 -15.81 -1.85 -7.16
N PRO A 219 -15.95 -2.04 -5.84
CA PRO A 219 -16.86 -1.28 -4.99
C PRO A 219 -16.28 0.09 -4.57
N LEU A 220 -15.93 0.95 -5.53
CA LEU A 220 -15.22 2.22 -5.29
C LEU A 220 -16.00 3.22 -4.43
N GLY A 221 -17.31 3.02 -4.24
CA GLY A 221 -18.16 3.87 -3.40
C GLY A 221 -18.04 3.59 -1.89
N TYR A 222 -17.31 2.57 -1.49
CA TYR A 222 -17.16 2.17 -0.09
C TYR A 222 -15.69 2.14 0.33
N PRO A 223 -15.38 2.45 1.62
CA PRO A 223 -14.06 2.19 2.18
C PRO A 223 -13.70 0.71 2.07
N SER A 224 -12.51 0.42 1.54
CA SER A 224 -11.97 -0.93 1.41
C SER A 224 -10.44 -0.90 1.32
N ALA A 225 -9.81 -2.06 1.47
CA ALA A 225 -8.36 -2.22 1.33
C ALA A 225 -7.99 -3.01 0.05
N GLY A 226 -8.83 -2.97 -0.99
CA GLY A 226 -8.61 -3.76 -2.21
C GLY A 226 -9.03 -5.22 -2.06
N CYS A 227 -8.36 -6.10 -2.80
CA CYS A 227 -8.55 -7.54 -2.69
C CYS A 227 -8.04 -8.07 -1.36
N VAL A 228 -8.85 -8.91 -0.71
CA VAL A 228 -8.47 -9.54 0.57
C VAL A 228 -7.49 -10.69 0.35
N PHE A 229 -7.67 -11.46 -0.72
CA PHE A 229 -6.89 -12.65 -1.01
C PHE A 229 -6.15 -12.54 -2.35
N LYS A 230 -4.99 -13.18 -2.43
CA LYS A 230 -4.24 -13.39 -3.66
C LYS A 230 -5.00 -14.31 -4.62
N LYS A 231 -4.57 -14.36 -5.88
CA LYS A 231 -4.95 -15.46 -6.78
C LYS A 231 -4.51 -16.79 -6.21
N CYS A 232 -5.32 -17.83 -6.43
CA CYS A 232 -4.97 -19.18 -6.03
C CYS A 232 -3.75 -19.71 -6.81
N PRO A 233 -2.96 -20.63 -6.24
CA PRO A 233 -1.77 -21.19 -6.90
C PRO A 233 -2.09 -21.87 -8.24
N ASP A 234 -3.30 -22.40 -8.40
CA ASP A 234 -3.80 -23.01 -9.62
C ASP A 234 -4.34 -22.01 -10.67
N GLY A 235 -4.21 -20.70 -10.38
CA GLY A 235 -4.61 -19.61 -11.26
C GLY A 235 -6.09 -19.19 -11.14
N ARG A 236 -6.92 -19.90 -10.36
CA ARG A 236 -8.31 -19.49 -10.12
C ARG A 236 -8.38 -18.17 -9.35
N SER A 237 -9.42 -17.39 -9.60
CA SER A 237 -9.69 -16.15 -8.86
C SER A 237 -10.31 -16.47 -7.50
N ALA A 238 -9.73 -15.95 -6.41
CA ALA A 238 -10.34 -16.07 -5.09
C ALA A 238 -11.76 -15.46 -5.07
N GLY A 239 -11.98 -14.35 -5.80
CA GLY A 239 -13.29 -13.73 -5.92
C GLY A 239 -14.32 -14.63 -6.58
N GLU A 240 -13.97 -15.34 -7.66
CA GLU A 240 -14.87 -16.28 -8.33
C GLU A 240 -15.24 -17.46 -7.41
N LEU A 241 -14.29 -17.99 -6.65
CA LEU A 241 -14.58 -19.09 -5.69
C LEU A 241 -15.53 -18.64 -4.57
N ILE A 242 -15.30 -17.44 -4.00
CA ILE A 242 -16.14 -16.86 -2.95
C ILE A 242 -17.55 -16.54 -3.50
N GLU A 243 -17.64 -16.03 -4.74
CA GLU A 243 -18.91 -15.74 -5.40
C GLU A 243 -19.71 -17.00 -5.69
N ALA A 244 -19.07 -18.08 -6.17
CA ALA A 244 -19.69 -19.36 -6.44
C ALA A 244 -20.32 -20.01 -5.18
N LEU A 245 -19.83 -19.65 -3.99
CA LEU A 245 -20.39 -20.05 -2.70
C LEU A 245 -21.52 -19.15 -2.21
N GLY A 246 -21.94 -18.16 -3.01
CA GLY A 246 -23.05 -17.27 -2.67
C GLY A 246 -22.73 -16.29 -1.51
N MET A 247 -21.44 -15.98 -1.27
CA MET A 247 -21.03 -15.17 -0.10
C MET A 247 -21.12 -13.66 -0.32
N LYS A 248 -21.42 -13.19 -1.55
CA LYS A 248 -21.66 -11.75 -1.80
C LYS A 248 -22.78 -11.22 -0.89
N GLY A 249 -22.59 -10.03 -0.34
CA GLY A 249 -23.53 -9.39 0.59
C GLY A 249 -23.49 -9.95 2.02
N LYS A 250 -22.71 -10.98 2.32
CA LYS A 250 -22.57 -11.51 3.66
C LYS A 250 -21.92 -10.48 4.57
N ARG A 251 -22.43 -10.36 5.82
CA ARG A 251 -22.03 -9.33 6.79
C ARG A 251 -21.57 -9.92 8.11
N ARG A 252 -20.67 -9.17 8.76
CA ARG A 252 -20.31 -9.29 10.16
C ARG A 252 -20.18 -7.87 10.70
N GLY A 253 -21.05 -7.48 11.64
CA GLY A 253 -21.18 -6.07 11.98
C GLY A 253 -21.41 -5.20 10.74
N ASP A 254 -20.61 -4.14 10.59
CA ASP A 254 -20.60 -3.26 9.40
C ASP A 254 -19.58 -3.65 8.35
N ALA A 255 -18.88 -4.78 8.48
CA ALA A 255 -18.08 -5.37 7.40
C ALA A 255 -18.98 -6.20 6.48
N MET A 256 -18.81 -6.07 5.16
CA MET A 256 -19.58 -6.80 4.16
C MET A 256 -18.70 -7.28 3.01
N ILE A 257 -18.85 -8.55 2.60
CA ILE A 257 -18.33 -9.03 1.32
C ILE A 257 -19.09 -8.29 0.22
N SER A 258 -18.36 -7.54 -0.60
CA SER A 258 -18.96 -6.68 -1.60
C SER A 258 -19.86 -7.45 -2.58
N GLU A 259 -21.04 -6.92 -2.84
CA GLU A 259 -21.96 -7.44 -3.86
C GLU A 259 -21.40 -7.28 -5.28
N ARG A 260 -20.48 -6.32 -5.49
CA ARG A 260 -19.84 -6.08 -6.79
C ARG A 260 -18.66 -7.01 -7.07
N HIS A 261 -17.82 -7.26 -6.05
CA HIS A 261 -16.59 -8.06 -6.18
C HIS A 261 -16.36 -8.87 -4.91
N ALA A 262 -16.51 -10.18 -4.98
CA ALA A 262 -16.50 -11.05 -3.79
C ALA A 262 -15.14 -11.13 -3.06
N ASN A 263 -14.04 -10.73 -3.70
CA ASN A 263 -12.72 -10.63 -3.05
C ASN A 263 -12.49 -9.27 -2.35
N PHE A 264 -13.52 -8.43 -2.24
CA PHE A 264 -13.48 -7.16 -1.49
C PHE A 264 -14.35 -7.25 -0.26
N ILE A 265 -13.81 -6.86 0.88
CA ILE A 265 -14.61 -6.58 2.07
C ILE A 265 -14.67 -5.05 2.22
N VAL A 266 -15.89 -4.53 2.33
CA VAL A 266 -16.16 -3.10 2.45
C VAL A 266 -16.61 -2.78 3.87
N ASN A 267 -16.26 -1.57 4.32
CA ASN A 267 -16.75 -1.01 5.58
C ASN A 267 -18.00 -0.14 5.28
N LEU A 268 -19.13 -0.49 5.88
CA LEU A 268 -20.40 0.23 5.73
C LEU A 268 -20.51 1.46 6.64
N GLY A 269 -19.50 1.67 7.51
CA GLY A 269 -19.41 2.87 8.37
C GLY A 269 -18.76 2.60 9.72
N GLY A 270 -19.17 1.56 10.42
CA GLY A 270 -18.72 1.22 11.77
C GLY A 270 -18.04 -0.15 11.92
N ALA A 271 -17.51 -0.73 10.83
CA ALA A 271 -16.84 -2.03 10.89
C ALA A 271 -15.59 -2.00 11.77
N SER A 272 -15.40 -3.03 12.57
CA SER A 272 -14.16 -3.30 13.30
C SER A 272 -13.17 -4.13 12.48
N ALA A 273 -11.90 -4.14 12.87
CA ALA A 273 -10.91 -5.03 12.29
C ALA A 273 -11.25 -6.51 12.55
N THR A 274 -11.80 -6.78 13.71
CA THR A 274 -12.31 -8.11 14.10
C THR A 274 -13.43 -8.57 13.18
N ASP A 275 -14.37 -7.69 12.80
CA ASP A 275 -15.45 -8.02 11.85
C ASP A 275 -14.89 -8.41 10.48
N VAL A 276 -13.95 -7.61 9.95
CA VAL A 276 -13.32 -7.84 8.64
C VAL A 276 -12.56 -9.17 8.65
N LEU A 277 -11.72 -9.40 9.66
CA LEU A 277 -10.92 -10.62 9.75
C LEU A 277 -11.81 -11.87 9.93
N SER A 278 -12.84 -11.79 10.78
CA SER A 278 -13.78 -12.89 10.98
C SER A 278 -14.50 -13.25 9.68
N LEU A 279 -14.93 -12.24 8.91
CA LEU A 279 -15.61 -12.46 7.64
C LEU A 279 -14.66 -13.03 6.57
N ALA A 280 -13.40 -12.59 6.56
CA ALA A 280 -12.36 -13.11 5.68
C ALA A 280 -12.03 -14.58 6.03
N GLU A 281 -11.86 -14.92 7.31
CA GLU A 281 -11.62 -16.31 7.73
C GLU A 281 -12.81 -17.22 7.43
N GLU A 282 -14.03 -16.72 7.55
CA GLU A 282 -15.22 -17.47 7.16
C GLU A 282 -15.22 -17.78 5.66
N ALA A 283 -14.89 -16.80 4.80
CA ALA A 283 -14.74 -17.01 3.36
C ALA A 283 -13.61 -18.00 3.04
N ARG A 284 -12.47 -17.87 3.71
CA ARG A 284 -11.30 -18.75 3.55
C ARG A 284 -11.64 -20.20 3.89
N ARG A 285 -12.34 -20.43 5.01
CA ARG A 285 -12.80 -21.76 5.44
C ARG A 285 -13.81 -22.35 4.44
N ALA A 286 -14.82 -21.57 4.03
CA ALA A 286 -15.82 -22.03 3.08
C ALA A 286 -15.21 -22.46 1.73
N VAL A 287 -14.22 -21.71 1.23
CA VAL A 287 -13.48 -22.07 -0.01
C VAL A 287 -12.66 -23.34 0.20
N TYR A 288 -11.98 -23.47 1.35
CA TYR A 288 -11.23 -24.68 1.65
C TYR A 288 -12.12 -25.91 1.75
N ASP A 289 -13.24 -25.83 2.45
CA ASP A 289 -14.18 -26.94 2.64
C ASP A 289 -14.83 -27.40 1.30
N ALA A 290 -15.10 -26.44 0.40
CA ALA A 290 -15.76 -26.75 -0.87
C ALA A 290 -14.79 -27.17 -1.99
N TYR A 291 -13.58 -26.61 -2.01
CA TYR A 291 -12.65 -26.75 -3.15
C TYR A 291 -11.26 -27.29 -2.78
N GLY A 292 -10.95 -27.48 -1.49
CA GLY A 292 -9.62 -27.88 -1.01
C GLY A 292 -8.54 -26.80 -1.22
N VAL A 293 -8.93 -25.55 -1.48
CA VAL A 293 -8.00 -24.43 -1.76
C VAL A 293 -7.86 -23.54 -0.55
N LEU A 294 -6.63 -23.40 -0.06
CA LEU A 294 -6.31 -22.47 1.02
C LEU A 294 -6.02 -21.09 0.41
N LEU A 295 -6.90 -20.11 0.65
CA LEU A 295 -6.70 -18.74 0.21
C LEU A 295 -5.58 -18.08 1.02
N GLU A 296 -4.68 -17.36 0.33
CA GLU A 296 -3.62 -16.55 0.95
C GLU A 296 -4.04 -15.09 1.03
N TYR A 297 -3.79 -14.43 2.15
CA TYR A 297 -4.03 -12.99 2.29
C TYR A 297 -3.15 -12.19 1.34
N GLU A 298 -3.76 -11.22 0.64
CA GLU A 298 -3.08 -10.10 -0.01
C GLU A 298 -3.04 -8.89 0.93
N LEU A 299 -4.03 -8.80 1.82
CA LEU A 299 -4.19 -7.76 2.82
C LEU A 299 -3.11 -7.88 3.91
N GLU A 300 -2.41 -6.78 4.19
CA GLU A 300 -1.44 -6.69 5.27
C GLU A 300 -2.13 -6.40 6.60
N LEU A 301 -1.66 -7.06 7.67
CA LEU A 301 -2.16 -6.86 9.03
C LEU A 301 -1.19 -5.95 9.83
N LEU A 302 -1.72 -4.98 10.57
CA LEU A 302 -0.95 -4.08 11.42
C LEU A 302 -1.49 -4.05 12.85
N GLY A 303 -0.65 -4.32 13.83
CA GLY A 303 -1.01 -4.43 15.24
C GLY A 303 -1.33 -5.86 15.66
N ASP A 304 -1.84 -6.02 16.88
CA ASP A 304 -2.13 -7.33 17.45
C ASP A 304 -3.58 -7.72 17.18
N PHE A 305 -3.76 -8.89 16.57
CA PHE A 305 -5.06 -9.51 16.31
C PHE A 305 -5.21 -10.74 17.20
N LEU A 306 -5.54 -10.49 18.50
CA LEU A 306 -5.82 -11.52 19.51
C LEU A 306 -7.29 -11.91 19.51
#